data_a3d97547442035519909429a568d4fa5
#
_entry.id   a3d97547442035519909429a568d4fa5
#
_cell.length_a   1.000
_cell.length_b   1.000
_cell.length_c   1.000
_cell.angle_alpha   90.00
_cell.angle_beta   90.00
_cell.angle_gamma   90.00
#
_symmetry.space_group_name_H-M   'P 1'
#
loop_
_entity.id
_entity.type
_entity.pdbx_description
1 polymer ?
#
loop_
_entity_poly.entity_id
_entity_poly.type
_entity_poly.pdbx_seq_one_letter_code
_entity_poly.pdbx_strand_id
1 'polypeptide(L)'
;MGKMNTAERVSREMSDNFVFQRSLLAYHAAAQRIGGDVLEIGTGAGYGIEVVAPHARSFITVDKFAPAAELTRHPHVEFHQAVVPPLAFAANSFDFVISFQVIEHIKQDVELVREVKRVLKPGGKFIVTTPQCTDVAHPQPMARTGIYGGTAAKPAGA
;
A
#
# COMPACT_ATOMS: atom_id res chain seq x y z
N MET A 1 10.86 28.41 -4.53
CA MET A 1 10.07 27.37 -3.82
C MET A 1 10.80 26.06 -3.95
N GLY A 2 11.42 25.61 -2.88
CA GLY A 2 12.14 24.33 -2.88
C GLY A 2 11.21 23.16 -3.11
N LYS A 3 11.47 22.35 -4.13
CA LYS A 3 10.88 21.03 -4.28
C LYS A 3 11.30 20.23 -3.04
N MET A 4 10.36 19.93 -2.14
CA MET A 4 10.60 18.94 -1.11
C MET A 4 10.65 17.57 -1.79
N ASN A 5 11.86 17.17 -2.17
CA ASN A 5 12.16 15.78 -2.49
C ASN A 5 12.19 15.02 -1.16
N THR A 6 11.03 14.66 -0.67
CA THR A 6 10.98 13.65 0.38
C THR A 6 11.12 12.28 -0.28
N ALA A 7 11.86 11.38 0.35
CA ALA A 7 11.99 9.98 -0.08
C ALA A 7 10.63 9.26 -0.26
N GLU A 8 9.56 9.95 0.09
CA GLU A 8 8.17 9.50 0.05
C GLU A 8 7.49 9.74 -1.32
N ARG A 9 8.10 10.52 -2.23
CA ARG A 9 7.54 10.79 -3.57
C ARG A 9 8.57 10.47 -4.64
N VAL A 10 8.51 9.27 -5.14
CA VAL A 10 9.32 8.81 -6.25
C VAL A 10 8.85 9.49 -7.53
N SER A 11 9.76 10.19 -8.21
CA SER A 11 9.51 10.80 -9.52
C SER A 11 9.95 9.88 -10.66
N ARG A 12 9.51 10.19 -11.88
CA ARG A 12 9.98 9.52 -13.11
C ARG A 12 11.34 10.01 -13.59
N GLU A 13 12.04 10.84 -12.80
CA GLU A 13 13.35 11.34 -13.15
C GLU A 13 14.40 10.21 -13.11
N MET A 14 15.46 10.34 -13.90
CA MET A 14 16.44 9.25 -14.10
C MET A 14 17.13 8.79 -12.80
N SER A 15 17.32 9.67 -11.83
CA SER A 15 17.91 9.35 -10.52
C SER A 15 17.04 8.44 -9.66
N ASP A 16 15.69 8.53 -9.84
CA ASP A 16 14.71 7.78 -9.08
C ASP A 16 14.15 6.57 -9.83
N ASN A 17 14.63 6.34 -11.05
CA ASN A 17 14.06 5.35 -11.96
C ASN A 17 14.06 3.93 -11.37
N PHE A 18 15.09 3.55 -10.63
CA PHE A 18 15.16 2.22 -10.01
C PHE A 18 14.07 2.03 -8.96
N VAL A 19 13.87 3.01 -8.08
CA VAL A 19 12.83 2.97 -7.03
C VAL A 19 11.45 3.00 -7.67
N PHE A 20 11.25 3.83 -8.68
CA PHE A 20 10.02 3.89 -9.47
C PHE A 20 9.69 2.54 -10.11
N GLN A 21 10.62 1.93 -10.82
CA GLN A 21 10.41 0.64 -11.49
C GLN A 21 10.09 -0.48 -10.50
N ARG A 22 10.78 -0.51 -9.36
CA ARG A 22 10.51 -1.47 -8.30
C ARG A 22 9.11 -1.31 -7.69
N SER A 23 8.69 -0.08 -7.46
CA SER A 23 7.34 0.20 -6.96
C SER A 23 6.29 -0.17 -8.00
N LEU A 24 6.52 0.16 -9.26
CA LEU A 24 5.62 -0.19 -10.37
C LEU A 24 5.46 -1.70 -10.51
N LEU A 25 6.55 -2.47 -10.35
CA LEU A 25 6.50 -3.93 -10.35
C LEU A 25 5.62 -4.49 -9.23
N ALA A 26 5.66 -3.89 -8.04
CA ALA A 26 4.78 -4.28 -6.93
C ALA A 26 3.30 -4.05 -7.26
N TYR A 27 2.97 -2.92 -7.90
CA TYR A 27 1.61 -2.65 -8.37
C TYR A 27 1.15 -3.66 -9.43
N HIS A 28 1.98 -3.99 -10.41
CA HIS A 28 1.64 -5.01 -11.41
C HIS A 28 1.44 -6.40 -10.79
N ALA A 29 2.26 -6.77 -9.81
CA ALA A 29 2.10 -8.03 -9.10
C ALA A 29 0.82 -8.06 -8.25
N ALA A 30 0.45 -6.93 -7.64
CA ALA A 30 -0.80 -6.79 -6.91
C ALA A 30 -2.02 -6.86 -7.85
N ALA A 31 -1.97 -6.18 -9.00
CA ALA A 31 -3.05 -6.15 -9.99
C ALA A 31 -3.50 -7.55 -10.43
N GLN A 32 -2.58 -8.50 -10.47
CA GLN A 32 -2.90 -9.90 -10.80
C GLN A 32 -3.61 -10.68 -9.68
N ARG A 33 -3.72 -10.10 -8.49
CA ARG A 33 -4.21 -10.79 -7.28
C ARG A 33 -5.41 -10.13 -6.63
N ILE A 34 -5.56 -8.83 -6.83
CA ILE A 34 -6.62 -8.03 -6.20
C ILE A 34 -7.95 -8.18 -6.94
N GLY A 35 -9.02 -7.88 -6.22
CA GLY A 35 -10.39 -7.80 -6.75
C GLY A 35 -11.32 -7.33 -5.63
N GLY A 36 -12.56 -7.00 -5.97
CA GLY A 36 -13.52 -6.53 -4.98
C GLY A 36 -13.19 -5.14 -4.44
N ASP A 37 -13.34 -4.93 -3.15
CA ASP A 37 -13.12 -3.66 -2.48
C ASP A 37 -11.67 -3.57 -2.00
N VAL A 38 -10.95 -2.58 -2.49
CA VAL A 38 -9.50 -2.42 -2.26
C VAL A 38 -9.20 -1.10 -1.56
N LEU A 39 -8.37 -1.18 -0.52
CA LEU A 39 -7.77 -0.01 0.14
C LEU A 39 -6.28 0.05 -0.16
N GLU A 40 -5.81 1.20 -0.63
CA GLU A 40 -4.39 1.53 -0.70
C GLU A 40 -3.99 2.46 0.43
N ILE A 41 -2.91 2.12 1.13
CA ILE A 41 -2.28 2.99 2.11
C ILE A 41 -0.99 3.53 1.51
N GLY A 42 -0.96 4.86 1.32
CA GLY A 42 0.15 5.55 0.68
C GLY A 42 -0.06 5.77 -0.81
N THR A 43 -0.89 6.75 -1.16
CA THR A 43 -1.15 7.14 -2.55
C THR A 43 0.11 7.61 -3.28
N GLY A 44 0.97 8.32 -2.58
CA GLY A 44 2.17 8.92 -3.14
C GLY A 44 1.85 9.85 -4.32
N ALA A 45 2.55 9.66 -5.43
CA ALA A 45 2.31 10.40 -6.67
C ALA A 45 1.09 9.90 -7.46
N GLY A 46 0.49 8.76 -7.07
CA GLY A 46 -0.73 8.22 -7.66
C GLY A 46 -0.54 7.38 -8.93
N TYR A 47 0.69 7.16 -9.38
CA TYR A 47 0.96 6.40 -10.61
C TYR A 47 0.54 4.92 -10.53
N GLY A 48 0.48 4.35 -9.33
CA GLY A 48 0.05 2.97 -9.10
C GLY A 48 -1.44 2.76 -9.33
N ILE A 49 -2.24 3.80 -9.17
CA ILE A 49 -3.71 3.73 -9.31
C ILE A 49 -4.10 3.26 -10.71
N GLU A 50 -3.45 3.78 -11.77
CA GLU A 50 -3.71 3.36 -13.16
C GLU A 50 -3.48 1.86 -13.37
N VAL A 51 -2.61 1.24 -12.58
CA VAL A 51 -2.30 -0.19 -12.68
C VAL A 51 -3.30 -1.05 -11.91
N VAL A 52 -3.72 -0.62 -10.72
CA VAL A 52 -4.51 -1.47 -9.82
C VAL A 52 -6.01 -1.17 -9.84
N ALA A 53 -6.42 0.08 -10.02
CA ALA A 53 -7.83 0.47 -9.99
C ALA A 53 -8.70 -0.29 -11.03
N PRO A 54 -8.25 -0.59 -12.25
CA PRO A 54 -9.03 -1.36 -13.22
C PRO A 54 -9.41 -2.77 -12.74
N HIS A 55 -8.69 -3.31 -11.76
CA HIS A 55 -8.91 -4.65 -11.21
C HIS A 55 -9.79 -4.66 -9.96
N ALA A 56 -10.15 -3.50 -9.44
CA ALA A 56 -10.98 -3.36 -8.24
C ALA A 56 -12.43 -3.00 -8.62
N ARG A 57 -13.38 -3.46 -7.81
CA ARG A 57 -14.77 -3.00 -7.87
C ARG A 57 -14.91 -1.59 -7.30
N SER A 58 -14.28 -1.35 -6.15
CA SER A 58 -14.08 -0.05 -5.54
C SER A 58 -12.64 0.09 -5.08
N PHE A 59 -12.09 1.28 -5.21
CA PHE A 59 -10.71 1.54 -4.85
C PHE A 59 -10.62 2.82 -4.02
N ILE A 60 -10.25 2.67 -2.77
CA ILE A 60 -9.99 3.81 -1.87
C ILE A 60 -8.49 3.90 -1.65
N THR A 61 -7.96 5.10 -1.76
CA THR A 61 -6.54 5.37 -1.48
C THR A 61 -6.41 6.47 -0.44
N VAL A 62 -5.50 6.28 0.52
CA VAL A 62 -5.29 7.21 1.63
C VAL A 62 -3.83 7.64 1.71
N ASP A 63 -3.62 8.94 1.90
CA ASP A 63 -2.31 9.54 2.10
C ASP A 63 -2.42 10.79 2.99
N LYS A 64 -1.34 11.10 3.69
CA LYS A 64 -1.24 12.36 4.48
C LYS A 64 -1.15 13.61 3.60
N PHE A 65 -0.71 13.45 2.35
CA PHE A 65 -0.57 14.54 1.37
C PHE A 65 -1.63 14.43 0.28
N ALA A 66 -2.16 15.57 -0.14
CA ALA A 66 -3.04 15.62 -1.30
C ALA A 66 -2.29 15.16 -2.56
N PRO A 67 -2.90 14.30 -3.38
CA PRO A 67 -2.32 13.84 -4.64
C PRO A 67 -2.33 14.96 -5.69
N ALA A 68 -1.61 14.74 -6.79
CA ALA A 68 -1.80 15.54 -7.99
C ALA A 68 -3.24 15.37 -8.52
N ALA A 69 -3.80 16.41 -9.13
CA ALA A 69 -5.21 16.49 -9.54
C ALA A 69 -5.70 15.40 -10.51
N GLU A 70 -4.82 14.55 -11.01
CA GLU A 70 -5.12 13.54 -12.04
C GLU A 70 -5.76 12.24 -11.51
N LEU A 71 -5.90 12.08 -10.18
CA LEU A 71 -6.47 10.86 -9.58
C LEU A 71 -7.98 10.68 -9.84
N THR A 72 -8.64 11.70 -10.32
CA THR A 72 -10.10 11.72 -10.56
C THR A 72 -10.54 11.04 -11.87
N ARG A 73 -9.63 10.45 -12.63
CA ARG A 73 -9.94 9.82 -13.93
C ARG A 73 -10.79 8.56 -13.83
N HIS A 74 -10.74 7.88 -12.68
CA HIS A 74 -11.48 6.65 -12.46
C HIS A 74 -12.66 6.90 -11.52
N PRO A 75 -13.91 6.77 -11.97
CA PRO A 75 -15.10 7.11 -11.16
C PRO A 75 -15.29 6.23 -9.92
N HIS A 76 -14.62 5.08 -9.85
CA HIS A 76 -14.66 4.16 -8.71
C HIS A 76 -13.45 4.31 -7.77
N VAL A 77 -12.61 5.33 -8.00
CA VAL A 77 -11.45 5.66 -7.15
C VAL A 77 -11.80 6.84 -6.26
N GLU A 78 -11.60 6.68 -4.96
CA GLU A 78 -11.83 7.71 -3.96
C GLU A 78 -10.54 7.95 -3.18
N PHE A 79 -10.17 9.22 -3.02
CA PHE A 79 -9.01 9.64 -2.24
C PHE A 79 -9.43 10.19 -0.88
N HIS A 80 -8.78 9.72 0.18
CA HIS A 80 -8.93 10.25 1.53
C HIS A 80 -7.60 10.83 2.02
N GLN A 81 -7.59 12.11 2.38
CA GLN A 81 -6.43 12.70 3.02
C GLN A 81 -6.48 12.44 4.52
N ALA A 82 -5.56 11.65 5.03
CA ALA A 82 -5.48 11.31 6.44
C ALA A 82 -4.08 10.85 6.85
N VAL A 83 -3.75 11.06 8.11
CA VAL A 83 -2.61 10.43 8.77
C VAL A 83 -3.07 9.09 9.35
N VAL A 84 -2.36 8.03 9.06
CA VAL A 84 -2.68 6.68 9.53
C VAL A 84 -1.59 6.13 10.43
N PRO A 85 -1.88 5.27 11.42
CA PRO A 85 -3.20 4.96 11.95
C PRO A 85 -3.83 6.12 12.73
N PRO A 86 -5.16 6.10 13.03
CA PRO A 86 -6.13 5.05 12.72
C PRO A 86 -6.62 5.06 11.27
N LEU A 87 -7.27 3.99 10.84
CA LEU A 87 -7.98 3.91 9.57
C LEU A 87 -9.47 4.26 9.79
N ALA A 88 -9.94 5.36 9.22
CA ALA A 88 -11.31 5.85 9.38
C ALA A 88 -12.33 5.06 8.54
N PHE A 89 -12.24 3.75 8.55
CA PHE A 89 -13.13 2.83 7.82
C PHE A 89 -13.74 1.82 8.79
N ALA A 90 -14.93 1.33 8.43
CA ALA A 90 -15.60 0.29 9.20
C ALA A 90 -14.80 -1.03 9.18
N ALA A 91 -15.02 -1.87 10.19
CA ALA A 91 -14.48 -3.23 10.20
C ALA A 91 -15.05 -4.03 9.01
N ASN A 92 -14.28 -4.99 8.51
CA ASN A 92 -14.71 -5.90 7.44
C ASN A 92 -15.18 -5.18 6.16
N SER A 93 -14.48 -4.12 5.75
CA SER A 93 -14.86 -3.30 4.58
C SER A 93 -14.14 -3.69 3.30
N PHE A 94 -12.93 -4.25 3.40
CA PHE A 94 -12.06 -4.47 2.24
C PHE A 94 -11.72 -5.93 2.03
N ASP A 95 -11.68 -6.33 0.75
CA ASP A 95 -11.18 -7.65 0.34
C ASP A 95 -9.65 -7.67 0.29
N PHE A 96 -9.05 -6.52 -0.07
CA PHE A 96 -7.60 -6.33 -0.11
C PHE A 96 -7.21 -4.98 0.48
N VAL A 97 -6.09 -4.99 1.22
CA VAL A 97 -5.35 -3.78 1.56
C VAL A 97 -3.97 -3.89 0.92
N ILE A 98 -3.54 -2.85 0.23
CA ILE A 98 -2.21 -2.77 -0.37
C ILE A 98 -1.43 -1.59 0.21
N SER A 99 -0.11 -1.76 0.40
CA SER A 99 0.77 -0.69 0.89
C SER A 99 2.19 -0.96 0.42
N PHE A 100 2.75 -0.06 -0.39
CA PHE A 100 4.06 -0.25 -0.99
C PHE A 100 5.01 0.86 -0.58
N GLN A 101 6.08 0.50 0.13
CA GLN A 101 7.12 1.40 0.61
C GLN A 101 6.58 2.52 1.53
N VAL A 102 5.69 2.18 2.46
CA VAL A 102 5.03 3.14 3.36
C VAL A 102 5.23 2.78 4.82
N ILE A 103 5.10 1.49 5.18
CA ILE A 103 5.08 1.04 6.57
C ILE A 103 6.35 1.42 7.35
N GLU A 104 7.50 1.46 6.66
CA GLU A 104 8.79 1.87 7.23
C GLU A 104 8.83 3.33 7.69
N HIS A 105 7.92 4.17 7.23
CA HIS A 105 7.78 5.58 7.60
C HIS A 105 6.77 5.82 8.73
N ILE A 106 6.08 4.77 9.17
CA ILE A 106 5.01 4.87 10.18
C ILE A 106 5.55 4.38 11.53
N LYS A 107 5.60 5.29 12.51
CA LYS A 107 6.10 4.96 13.85
C LYS A 107 5.21 3.96 14.58
N GLN A 108 3.90 4.01 14.33
CA GLN A 108 2.90 3.11 14.92
C GLN A 108 2.59 1.95 13.96
N ASP A 109 3.59 1.28 13.44
CA ASP A 109 3.47 0.20 12.47
C ASP A 109 2.63 -0.98 12.99
N VAL A 110 2.80 -1.35 14.25
CA VAL A 110 2.00 -2.40 14.92
C VAL A 110 0.52 -2.01 14.98
N GLU A 111 0.23 -0.76 15.31
CA GLU A 111 -1.13 -0.22 15.35
C GLU A 111 -1.74 -0.23 13.94
N LEU A 112 -0.97 0.18 12.93
CA LEU A 112 -1.40 0.14 11.54
C LEU A 112 -1.78 -1.28 11.11
N VAL A 113 -0.97 -2.28 11.44
CA VAL A 113 -1.25 -3.69 11.11
C VAL A 113 -2.53 -4.18 11.81
N ARG A 114 -2.78 -3.75 13.05
CA ARG A 114 -4.04 -4.06 13.75
C ARG A 114 -5.24 -3.44 13.05
N GLU A 115 -5.13 -2.18 12.65
CA GLU A 115 -6.16 -1.47 11.90
C GLU A 115 -6.41 -2.12 10.53
N VAL A 116 -5.35 -2.51 9.80
CA VAL A 116 -5.48 -3.26 8.55
C VAL A 116 -6.25 -4.57 8.78
N LYS A 117 -5.91 -5.31 9.83
CA LYS A 117 -6.65 -6.54 10.19
C LYS A 117 -8.12 -6.26 10.49
N ARG A 118 -8.42 -5.16 11.16
CA ARG A 118 -9.79 -4.77 11.50
C ARG A 118 -10.63 -4.45 10.27
N VAL A 119 -10.08 -3.69 9.32
CA VAL A 119 -10.81 -3.26 8.13
C VAL A 119 -10.89 -4.33 7.04
N LEU A 120 -10.04 -5.34 7.07
CA LEU A 120 -10.12 -6.48 6.16
C LEU A 120 -11.32 -7.37 6.50
N LYS A 121 -12.03 -7.81 5.46
CA LYS A 121 -13.05 -8.85 5.58
C LYS A 121 -12.40 -10.18 5.99
N PRO A 122 -13.16 -11.12 6.58
CA PRO A 122 -12.69 -12.49 6.78
C PRO A 122 -12.17 -13.08 5.46
N GLY A 123 -10.93 -13.60 5.46
CA GLY A 123 -10.27 -14.08 4.25
C GLY A 123 -9.63 -13.00 3.37
N GLY A 124 -9.81 -11.73 3.71
CA GLY A 124 -9.15 -10.61 3.04
C GLY A 124 -7.62 -10.67 3.18
N LYS A 125 -6.90 -10.00 2.28
CA LYS A 125 -5.45 -10.08 2.20
C LYS A 125 -4.79 -8.71 2.30
N PHE A 126 -3.68 -8.66 3.02
CA PHE A 126 -2.77 -7.51 3.05
C PHE A 126 -1.56 -7.79 2.18
N ILE A 127 -1.34 -6.97 1.15
CA ILE A 127 -0.17 -7.04 0.27
C ILE A 127 0.71 -5.84 0.59
N VAL A 128 1.90 -6.09 1.08
CA VAL A 128 2.82 -5.04 1.53
C VAL A 128 4.21 -5.27 0.99
N THR A 129 4.88 -4.19 0.62
CA THR A 129 6.33 -4.20 0.37
C THR A 129 7.01 -3.17 1.25
N THR A 130 8.17 -3.54 1.78
CA THR A 130 9.05 -2.66 2.54
C THR A 130 10.50 -2.96 2.17
N PRO A 131 11.41 -1.98 2.22
CA PRO A 131 12.81 -2.24 2.02
C PRO A 131 13.31 -3.24 3.06
N GLN A 132 14.11 -4.19 2.64
CA GLN A 132 14.83 -5.04 3.58
C GLN A 132 15.96 -4.22 4.20
N CYS A 133 15.97 -4.06 5.52
CA CYS A 133 17.12 -3.53 6.22
C CYS A 133 18.23 -4.58 6.15
N THR A 134 19.26 -4.32 5.37
CA THR A 134 20.46 -5.14 5.37
C THR A 134 21.47 -4.48 6.30
N ASP A 135 21.91 -5.20 7.33
CA ASP A 135 23.15 -4.86 8.00
C ASP A 135 24.26 -4.67 6.95
N VAL A 136 25.03 -3.61 7.07
CA VAL A 136 25.98 -3.06 6.08
C VAL A 136 27.09 -4.02 5.64
N ALA A 137 27.08 -5.27 6.08
CA ALA A 137 28.16 -6.25 5.85
C ALA A 137 28.00 -7.14 4.61
N HIS A 138 26.82 -7.21 3.97
CA HIS A 138 26.63 -8.07 2.79
C HIS A 138 25.65 -7.44 1.79
N PRO A 139 26.02 -7.30 0.51
CA PRO A 139 25.07 -6.92 -0.54
C PRO A 139 24.08 -8.07 -0.75
N GLN A 140 22.85 -7.86 -0.31
CA GLN A 140 21.78 -8.84 -0.47
C GLN A 140 20.92 -8.51 -1.72
N PRO A 141 20.51 -9.52 -2.46
CA PRO A 141 19.63 -9.33 -3.60
C PRO A 141 18.18 -9.21 -3.17
N MET A 142 17.49 -8.22 -3.73
CA MET A 142 16.05 -8.12 -3.93
C MET A 142 15.11 -8.09 -2.70
N ALA A 143 14.25 -7.08 -2.68
CA ALA A 143 13.09 -6.99 -1.79
C ALA A 143 12.22 -8.26 -1.85
N ARG A 144 11.93 -8.86 -0.71
CA ARG A 144 10.93 -9.93 -0.63
C ARG A 144 9.53 -9.33 -0.65
N THR A 145 8.74 -9.72 -1.62
CA THR A 145 7.30 -9.46 -1.62
C THR A 145 6.64 -10.49 -0.72
N GLY A 146 6.16 -10.05 0.44
CA GLY A 146 5.41 -10.91 1.36
C GLY A 146 3.91 -10.79 1.10
N ILE A 147 3.25 -11.92 0.84
CA ILE A 147 1.78 -12.03 0.86
C ILE A 147 1.43 -12.66 2.20
N TYR A 148 0.87 -11.88 3.10
CA TYR A 148 0.38 -12.39 4.38
C TYR A 148 -1.12 -12.69 4.24
N GLY A 149 -1.44 -13.96 4.00
CA GLY A 149 -2.80 -14.48 4.15
C GLY A 149 -3.06 -14.70 5.64
N GLY A 150 -3.86 -13.85 6.25
CA GLY A 150 -4.32 -14.06 7.62
C GLY A 150 -5.43 -15.10 7.67
N THR A 151 -5.09 -16.39 7.68
CA THR A 151 -6.02 -17.38 8.20
C THR A 151 -5.98 -17.27 9.72
N ALA A 152 -7.08 -16.82 10.31
CA ALA A 152 -7.27 -16.95 11.75
C ALA A 152 -7.18 -18.44 12.11
N ALA A 153 -6.08 -18.85 12.72
CA ALA A 153 -5.99 -20.16 13.32
C ALA A 153 -7.05 -20.23 14.43
N LYS A 154 -7.99 -21.15 14.26
CA LYS A 154 -8.96 -21.50 15.29
C LYS A 154 -8.16 -22.00 16.50
N PRO A 155 -8.35 -21.51 17.72
CA PRO A 155 -7.69 -22.09 18.88
C PRO A 155 -8.15 -23.53 19.01
N ALA A 156 -7.20 -24.44 19.13
CA ALA A 156 -7.47 -25.82 19.47
C ALA A 156 -8.19 -25.83 20.82
N GLY A 157 -9.36 -26.40 20.82
CA GLY A 157 -10.18 -26.52 22.01
C GLY A 157 -9.49 -27.31 23.11
N ALA A 158 -9.66 -26.80 24.29
CA ALA A 158 -9.50 -27.59 25.49
C ALA A 158 -10.68 -28.57 25.64
#